data_60dd362d0abf469ab1747ed5e50eaa75
#
_entry.id   60dd362d0abf469ab1747ed5e50eaa75
#
_cell.length_a   1.000
_cell.length_b   1.000
_cell.length_c   1.000
_cell.angle_alpha   90.00
_cell.angle_beta   90.00
_cell.angle_gamma   90.00
#
_symmetry.space_group_name_H-M   'P 1'
#
loop_
_entity.id
_entity.type
_entity.pdbx_description
1 polymer ?
#
loop_
_entity_poly.entity_id
_entity_poly.type
_entity_poly.pdbx_seq_one_letter_code
_entity_poly.pdbx_strand_id
1 'polypeptide(L)'
;MFLRHVYDGFNARGMETVLASLHEDVLWANGMEGGYVRGRDAVRSYWTRQWATIDPHVEPVEFSKGPDGETVVRVHQVVHDLNGSLLADREVNHIFEIEDGLITRFDVGVE
;
A
#
# COMPACT_ATOMS: atom_id res chain seq x y z
N MET A 1 -2.35 -8.54 -13.96
CA MET A 1 -2.65 -9.09 -12.64
C MET A 1 -3.10 -7.96 -11.71
N PHE A 2 -4.11 -8.23 -10.91
CA PHE A 2 -4.80 -7.22 -10.11
C PHE A 2 -3.86 -6.40 -9.20
N LEU A 3 -3.05 -7.07 -8.37
CA LEU A 3 -2.18 -6.34 -7.43
C LEU A 3 -1.07 -5.55 -8.12
N ARG A 4 -0.57 -6.04 -9.24
CA ARG A 4 0.45 -5.29 -9.98
C ARG A 4 -0.13 -3.95 -10.47
N HIS A 5 -1.38 -3.93 -10.90
CA HIS A 5 -2.05 -2.69 -11.28
C HIS A 5 -2.20 -1.74 -10.08
N VAL A 6 -2.41 -2.30 -8.88
CA VAL A 6 -2.50 -1.49 -7.66
C VAL A 6 -1.15 -0.80 -7.38
N TYR A 7 -0.05 -1.54 -7.48
CA TYR A 7 1.27 -0.96 -7.27
C TYR A 7 1.61 0.08 -8.33
N ASP A 8 1.33 -0.22 -9.60
CA ASP A 8 1.56 0.73 -10.68
C ASP A 8 0.75 2.01 -10.47
N GLY A 9 -0.49 1.89 -10.07
CA GLY A 9 -1.36 3.03 -9.78
C GLY A 9 -0.84 3.86 -8.62
N PHE A 10 -0.41 3.21 -7.55
CA PHE A 10 0.15 3.90 -6.38
C PHE A 10 1.41 4.69 -6.78
N ASN A 11 2.33 4.04 -7.50
CA ASN A 11 3.58 4.70 -7.90
C ASN A 11 3.33 5.86 -8.88
N ALA A 12 2.28 5.75 -9.69
CA ALA A 12 1.89 6.81 -10.62
C ALA A 12 1.05 7.91 -9.96
N ARG A 13 0.75 7.76 -8.66
CA ARG A 13 -0.11 8.68 -7.90
C ARG A 13 -1.54 8.72 -8.45
N GLY A 14 -1.99 7.58 -9.01
CA GLY A 14 -3.34 7.44 -9.55
C GLY A 14 -4.35 7.15 -8.45
N MET A 15 -4.67 8.16 -7.65
CA MET A 15 -5.50 8.05 -6.45
C MET A 15 -6.80 7.29 -6.71
N GLU A 16 -7.58 7.72 -7.70
CA GLU A 16 -8.89 7.13 -7.95
C GLU A 16 -8.78 5.70 -8.47
N THR A 17 -7.76 5.41 -9.28
CA THR A 17 -7.52 4.07 -9.79
C THR A 17 -7.25 3.09 -8.66
N VAL A 18 -6.40 3.48 -7.71
CA VAL A 18 -6.06 2.61 -6.58
C VAL A 18 -7.24 2.47 -5.64
N LEU A 19 -7.93 3.57 -5.33
CA LEU A 19 -9.11 3.53 -4.45
C LEU A 19 -10.22 2.63 -4.99
N ALA A 20 -10.37 2.56 -6.32
CA ALA A 20 -11.34 1.69 -6.95
C ALA A 20 -11.06 0.20 -6.69
N SER A 21 -9.83 -0.14 -6.32
CA SER A 21 -9.42 -1.52 -5.99
C SER A 21 -9.71 -1.87 -4.53
N LEU A 22 -10.16 -0.93 -3.73
CA LEU A 22 -10.40 -1.11 -2.30
C LEU A 22 -11.88 -1.29 -2.02
N HIS A 23 -12.18 -2.16 -1.04
CA HIS A 23 -13.54 -2.27 -0.52
C HIS A 23 -13.91 -0.95 0.18
N GLU A 24 -15.20 -0.60 0.19
CA GLU A 24 -15.64 0.64 0.81
C GLU A 24 -15.31 0.72 2.30
N ASP A 25 -15.19 -0.42 2.98
CA ASP A 25 -14.86 -0.52 4.41
C ASP A 25 -13.43 -1.00 4.65
N VAL A 26 -12.54 -0.84 3.67
CA VAL A 26 -11.16 -1.33 3.76
C VAL A 26 -10.47 -0.88 5.05
N LEU A 27 -9.69 -1.79 5.63
CA LEU A 27 -8.84 -1.48 6.77
C LEU A 27 -7.40 -1.40 6.27
N TRP A 28 -6.78 -0.24 6.37
CA TRP A 28 -5.46 0.03 5.79
C TRP A 28 -4.46 0.45 6.85
N ALA A 29 -3.33 -0.26 6.92
CA ALA A 29 -2.29 0.05 7.89
C ALA A 29 -1.73 1.45 7.64
N ASN A 30 -1.63 2.24 8.71
CA ASN A 30 -1.09 3.59 8.66
C ASN A 30 0.40 3.55 9.02
N GLY A 31 1.25 3.51 8.00
CA GLY A 31 2.68 3.41 8.18
C GLY A 31 3.35 4.68 8.69
N MET A 32 2.65 5.80 8.68
CA MET A 32 3.20 7.08 9.15
C MET A 32 2.97 7.29 10.64
N GLU A 33 1.80 6.91 11.13
CA GLU A 33 1.38 7.27 12.49
C GLU A 33 1.07 6.03 13.35
N GLY A 34 1.08 4.85 12.75
CA GLY A 34 0.71 3.61 13.42
C GLY A 34 -0.78 3.37 13.39
N GLY A 35 -1.19 2.15 13.72
CA GLY A 35 -2.60 1.77 13.68
C GLY A 35 -3.12 1.63 12.26
N TYR A 36 -4.40 1.95 12.09
CA TYR A 36 -5.10 1.75 10.81
C TYR A 36 -5.99 2.94 10.50
N VAL A 37 -6.30 3.10 9.21
CA VAL A 37 -7.39 3.95 8.75
C VAL A 37 -8.44 3.05 8.11
N ARG A 38 -9.72 3.42 8.22
CA ARG A 38 -10.81 2.60 7.71
C ARG A 38 -11.63 3.35 6.68
N GLY A 39 -11.89 2.67 5.56
CA GLY A 39 -12.72 3.19 4.49
C GLY A 39 -11.95 3.97 3.46
N ARG A 40 -12.52 4.05 2.24
CA ARG A 40 -11.86 4.71 1.12
C ARG A 40 -11.54 6.18 1.38
N ASP A 41 -12.45 6.90 2.03
CA ASP A 41 -12.23 8.33 2.29
C ASP A 41 -11.08 8.55 3.27
N ALA A 42 -10.96 7.69 4.29
CA ALA A 42 -9.86 7.78 5.23
C ALA A 42 -8.52 7.44 4.56
N VAL A 43 -8.52 6.44 3.65
CA VAL A 43 -7.33 6.09 2.89
C VAL A 43 -6.94 7.24 1.96
N ARG A 44 -7.92 7.86 1.30
CA ARG A 44 -7.68 9.02 0.44
C ARG A 44 -6.99 10.14 1.22
N SER A 45 -7.50 10.45 2.40
CA SER A 45 -6.93 11.50 3.26
C SER A 45 -5.52 11.13 3.72
N TYR A 46 -5.31 9.86 4.09
CA TYR A 46 -4.00 9.37 4.51
C TYR A 46 -2.97 9.49 3.37
N TRP A 47 -3.30 9.03 2.16
CA TRP A 47 -2.37 9.12 1.04
C TRP A 47 -2.12 10.56 0.60
N THR A 48 -3.14 11.41 0.68
CA THR A 48 -2.98 12.84 0.38
C THR A 48 -1.94 13.47 1.31
N ARG A 49 -2.02 13.16 2.61
CA ARG A 49 -1.03 13.64 3.58
C ARG A 49 0.34 13.04 3.33
N GLN A 50 0.39 11.73 3.06
CA GLN A 50 1.65 11.03 2.83
C GLN A 50 2.38 11.62 1.62
N TRP A 51 1.70 11.76 0.50
CA TRP A 51 2.31 12.25 -0.74
C TRP A 51 2.64 13.75 -0.69
N ALA A 52 2.06 14.49 0.24
CA ALA A 52 2.41 15.89 0.47
C ALA A 52 3.68 16.04 1.33
N THR A 53 4.11 14.96 1.96
CA THR A 53 5.24 14.97 2.92
C THR A 53 6.43 14.16 2.41
N ILE A 54 6.18 13.03 1.75
CA ILE A 54 7.23 12.12 1.27
C ILE A 54 6.88 11.63 -0.13
N ASP A 55 7.89 11.05 -0.77
CA ASP A 55 7.75 10.47 -2.11
C ASP A 55 8.08 8.97 -2.03
N PRO A 56 7.11 8.11 -1.70
CA PRO A 56 7.34 6.67 -1.61
C PRO A 56 7.23 6.00 -2.97
N HIS A 57 8.08 5.02 -3.20
CA HIS A 57 8.02 4.13 -4.35
C HIS A 57 8.03 2.69 -3.84
N VAL A 58 7.13 1.86 -4.34
CA VAL A 58 6.98 0.46 -3.91
C VAL A 58 7.06 -0.45 -5.14
N GLU A 59 8.06 -1.32 -5.14
CA GLU A 59 8.27 -2.26 -6.25
C GLU A 59 8.01 -3.68 -5.76
N PRO A 60 6.94 -4.34 -6.25
CA PRO A 60 6.68 -5.73 -5.84
C PRO A 60 7.76 -6.65 -6.39
N VAL A 61 8.34 -7.46 -5.52
CA VAL A 61 9.43 -8.38 -5.86
C VAL A 61 8.91 -9.81 -6.00
N GLU A 62 8.04 -10.24 -5.09
CA GLU A 62 7.55 -11.60 -5.08
C GLU A 62 6.14 -11.66 -4.48
N PHE A 63 5.28 -12.47 -5.08
CA PHE A 63 3.91 -12.70 -4.61
C PHE A 63 3.80 -14.13 -4.12
N SER A 64 3.16 -14.32 -2.96
CA SER A 64 2.92 -15.65 -2.40
C SER A 64 1.61 -15.68 -1.62
N LYS A 65 1.17 -16.87 -1.21
CA LYS A 65 -0.03 -17.04 -0.40
C LYS A 65 0.38 -17.35 1.02
N GLY A 66 -0.30 -16.71 1.98
CA GLY A 66 -0.12 -17.00 3.38
C GLY A 66 -0.98 -18.17 3.84
N PRO A 67 -0.84 -18.58 5.12
CA PRO A 67 -1.53 -19.75 5.63
C PRO A 67 -3.04 -19.62 5.70
N ASP A 68 -3.57 -18.41 5.75
CA ASP A 68 -5.01 -18.16 5.81
C ASP A 68 -5.59 -17.72 4.46
N GLY A 69 -4.83 -17.89 3.37
CA GLY A 69 -5.27 -17.53 2.02
C GLY A 69 -5.02 -16.07 1.67
N GLU A 70 -4.43 -15.29 2.56
CA GLU A 70 -4.06 -13.91 2.27
C GLU A 70 -2.93 -13.87 1.23
N THR A 71 -2.81 -12.76 0.52
CA THR A 71 -1.72 -12.58 -0.44
C THR A 71 -0.60 -11.79 0.23
N VAL A 72 0.61 -12.37 0.20
CA VAL A 72 1.80 -11.73 0.75
C VAL A 72 2.67 -11.25 -0.40
N VAL A 73 3.05 -9.97 -0.36
CA VAL A 73 3.92 -9.39 -1.38
C VAL A 73 5.18 -8.89 -0.71
N ARG A 74 6.32 -9.42 -1.15
CA ARG A 74 7.60 -8.87 -0.72
C ARG A 74 7.86 -7.66 -1.61
N VAL A 75 8.15 -6.52 -1.00
CA VAL A 75 8.22 -5.23 -1.68
C VAL A 75 9.55 -4.56 -1.38
N HIS A 76 10.20 -4.04 -2.42
CA HIS A 76 11.32 -3.13 -2.25
C HIS A 76 10.75 -1.72 -2.14
N GLN A 77 10.88 -1.13 -0.97
CA GLN A 77 10.34 0.19 -0.68
C GLN A 77 11.47 1.21 -0.61
N VAL A 78 11.36 2.24 -1.42
CA VAL A 78 12.31 3.36 -1.43
C VAL A 78 11.52 4.64 -1.19
N VAL A 79 11.91 5.38 -0.16
CA VAL A 79 11.22 6.61 0.22
C VAL A 79 12.21 7.76 0.17
N HIS A 80 11.83 8.81 -0.56
CA HIS A 80 12.57 10.07 -0.60
C HIS A 80 11.73 11.16 0.04
N ASP A 81 12.37 12.23 0.50
CA ASP A 81 11.62 13.43 0.84
C ASP A 81 11.30 14.17 -0.47
N LEU A 82 10.55 15.27 -0.37
CA LEU A 82 10.13 16.00 -1.58
C LEU A 82 11.26 16.73 -2.27
N ASN A 83 12.43 16.80 -1.65
CA ASN A 83 13.63 17.40 -2.24
C ASN A 83 14.54 16.35 -2.87
N GLY A 84 14.15 15.08 -2.84
CA GLY A 84 14.88 13.99 -3.45
C GLY A 84 15.90 13.32 -2.54
N SER A 85 15.96 13.67 -1.27
CA SER A 85 16.88 13.01 -0.32
C SER A 85 16.32 11.67 0.12
N LEU A 86 17.17 10.64 0.14
CA LEU A 86 16.76 9.29 0.52
C LEU A 86 16.46 9.22 2.02
N LEU A 87 15.27 8.78 2.36
CA LEU A 87 14.84 8.58 3.74
C LEU A 87 14.86 7.11 4.16
N ALA A 88 14.51 6.20 3.25
CA ALA A 88 14.47 4.77 3.54
C ALA A 88 14.62 3.98 2.25
N ASP A 89 15.31 2.83 2.37
CA ASP A 89 15.50 1.88 1.26
C ASP A 89 15.56 0.51 1.91
N ARG A 90 14.46 -0.26 1.82
CA ARG A 90 14.37 -1.54 2.52
C ARG A 90 13.32 -2.44 1.88
N GLU A 91 13.36 -3.71 2.27
CA GLU A 91 12.31 -4.64 1.90
C GLU A 91 11.32 -4.81 3.05
N VAL A 92 10.05 -4.85 2.70
CA VAL A 92 8.97 -5.08 3.66
C VAL A 92 8.00 -6.08 3.04
N ASN A 93 7.14 -6.68 3.87
CA ASN A 93 6.05 -7.51 3.38
C ASN A 93 4.75 -6.73 3.46
N HIS A 94 3.99 -6.76 2.38
CA HIS A 94 2.62 -6.26 2.34
C HIS A 94 1.69 -7.47 2.37
N ILE A 95 0.68 -7.43 3.23
CA ILE A 95 -0.24 -8.54 3.42
C ILE A 95 -1.64 -8.05 3.06
N PHE A 96 -2.25 -8.68 2.06
CA PHE A 96 -3.55 -8.27 1.54
C PHE A 96 -4.60 -9.34 1.79
N GLU A 97 -5.77 -8.93 2.29
CA GLU A 97 -6.97 -9.76 2.24
C GLU A 97 -7.84 -9.21 1.11
N ILE A 98 -8.25 -10.09 0.21
CA ILE A 98 -9.01 -9.72 -0.98
C ILE A 98 -10.27 -10.56 -1.02
N GLU A 99 -11.43 -9.90 -1.19
CA GLU A 99 -12.73 -10.57 -1.31
C GLU A 99 -13.46 -9.96 -2.49
N ASP A 100 -14.02 -10.82 -3.34
CA ASP A 100 -14.80 -10.41 -4.51
C ASP A 100 -14.06 -9.40 -5.40
N GLY A 101 -12.75 -9.57 -5.50
CA GLY A 101 -11.91 -8.71 -6.35
C GLY A 101 -11.55 -7.36 -5.76
N LEU A 102 -11.84 -7.13 -4.47
CA LEU A 102 -11.50 -5.88 -3.79
C LEU A 102 -10.64 -6.15 -2.57
N ILE A 103 -9.73 -5.24 -2.29
CA ILE A 103 -8.88 -5.32 -1.09
C ILE A 103 -9.69 -4.92 0.11
N THR A 104 -9.83 -5.82 1.10
CA THR A 104 -10.57 -5.55 2.32
C THR A 104 -9.67 -5.20 3.49
N ARG A 105 -8.40 -5.62 3.44
CA ARG A 105 -7.42 -5.33 4.51
C ARG A 105 -6.01 -5.31 3.95
N PHE A 106 -5.21 -4.39 4.46
CA PHE A 106 -3.79 -4.26 4.13
C PHE A 106 -2.98 -4.08 5.42
N ASP A 107 -1.97 -4.92 5.59
CA ASP A 107 -1.04 -4.85 6.70
C ASP A 107 0.41 -4.78 6.18
N VAL A 108 1.31 -4.25 7.00
CA VAL A 108 2.73 -4.20 6.71
C VAL A 108 3.47 -5.04 7.74
N GLY A 109 4.28 -5.99 7.25
CA GLY A 109 5.16 -6.78 8.08
C GLY A 109 6.62 -6.43 7.76
N VAL A 110 7.50 -6.57 8.74
CA VAL A 110 8.93 -6.31 8.57
C VAL A 110 9.66 -7.62 8.41
N GLU A 111 10.55 -7.68 7.41
CA GLU A 111 11.41 -8.85 7.20
C GLU A 111 12.39 -9.03 8.35
#